data_fa960a09afca59aa4665779f2b6655d7
#
_entry.id   fa960a09afca59aa4665779f2b6655d7
#
_cell.length_a   1.000
_cell.length_b   1.000
_cell.length_c   1.000
_cell.angle_alpha   90.00
_cell.angle_beta   90.00
_cell.angle_gamma   90.00
#
_symmetry.space_group_name_H-M   'P 1'
#
loop_
_entity.id
_entity.type
_entity.pdbx_description
1 polymer ?
#
loop_
_entity_poly.entity_id
_entity_poly.type
_entity_poly.pdbx_seq_one_letter_code
_entity_poly.pdbx_strand_id
1 'polypeptide(L)'
;MAEREEIFSCFRHGQPMIIDLETAVDGQGLLLGQKVRCYNNCGAYRGSGAVLIFLCWGFVVLPYRVPALDYIGYSIYTNNPVRAPQRGHGAPQIRFAIESQLDMIAEELGIDPIEIRLKNARRKGEMLPNGDPIRNAGLVECIEEAAKRTDFLKKYWENTTQQKESNYIKSGIGIGASSYFTGTLIYPNNSAAIVKFNDDGSVHLLTGALDIGQGAETILSQIVAQELGLKMEDIHVIAGDTETTPVDIGSWISGLTLITGNAVKKAAEEARRLLFLSASRELDVDPTDLELQDRRIFVKETGKSIHFARAIARHIKENGGDPIIGHGYFRGLKNAATGPSLKNAKGAWSDSYAFDAQVAEVEVNTKTGKIRVTRALTSHDCGFPINPLLVEGQIDGQVSMAAGQAIGEEVLMKNGITLNPSFLNYKIPIATEMVENDYIDIITEKYERERHFITKEVGEGYVSGILAAISNAVANATGVRAKKLPIKLNPIYYEEKREEKK
;
A
#
# COMPACT_ATOMS: atom_id res chain seq x y z
N MET A 1 16.39 -12.54 -20.16
CA MET A 1 15.31 -11.51 -19.97
C MET A 1 14.14 -11.97 -20.81
N ALA A 2 12.92 -11.97 -20.28
CA ALA A 2 11.74 -12.41 -21.05
C ALA A 2 11.23 -11.27 -21.94
N GLU A 3 10.82 -11.60 -23.15
CA GLU A 3 10.13 -10.70 -24.07
C GLU A 3 8.67 -10.51 -23.66
N ARG A 4 7.97 -9.52 -24.23
CA ARG A 4 6.60 -9.20 -23.82
C ARG A 4 5.61 -10.31 -24.13
N GLU A 5 5.74 -10.94 -25.26
CA GLU A 5 4.92 -12.09 -25.67
C GLU A 5 5.11 -13.29 -24.74
N GLU A 6 6.34 -13.54 -24.32
CA GLU A 6 6.64 -14.58 -23.33
C GLU A 6 5.99 -14.27 -21.97
N ILE A 7 6.04 -13.00 -21.53
CA ILE A 7 5.38 -12.57 -20.27
C ILE A 7 3.88 -12.85 -20.35
N PHE A 8 3.21 -12.49 -21.44
CA PHE A 8 1.77 -12.74 -21.59
C PHE A 8 1.39 -14.24 -21.77
N SER A 9 2.33 -15.06 -22.20
CA SER A 9 2.10 -16.48 -22.45
C SER A 9 2.48 -17.39 -21.28
N CYS A 10 3.64 -17.09 -20.62
CA CYS A 10 4.26 -18.00 -19.66
C CYS A 10 4.22 -17.50 -18.21
N PHE A 11 4.14 -16.17 -17.98
CA PHE A 11 4.12 -15.62 -16.65
C PHE A 11 2.71 -15.60 -16.05
N ARG A 12 2.64 -15.35 -14.75
CA ARG A 12 1.41 -15.30 -13.99
C ARG A 12 0.70 -13.96 -14.19
N HIS A 13 -0.61 -14.02 -14.41
CA HIS A 13 -1.46 -12.84 -14.57
C HIS A 13 -2.23 -12.49 -13.30
N GLY A 14 -2.75 -11.27 -13.21
CA GLY A 14 -3.72 -10.87 -12.19
C GLY A 14 -4.96 -11.75 -12.21
N GLN A 15 -5.64 -11.86 -11.08
CA GLN A 15 -6.77 -12.75 -10.87
C GLN A 15 -8.11 -12.06 -11.18
N PRO A 16 -8.80 -12.40 -12.28
CA PRO A 16 -10.15 -11.93 -12.52
C PRO A 16 -11.11 -12.48 -11.46
N MET A 17 -12.07 -11.64 -11.04
CA MET A 17 -13.03 -12.01 -10.01
C MET A 17 -14.43 -11.53 -10.37
N ILE A 18 -15.44 -12.36 -10.04
CA ILE A 18 -16.84 -11.96 -10.01
C ILE A 18 -17.23 -11.83 -8.55
N ILE A 19 -17.90 -10.73 -8.20
CA ILE A 19 -18.31 -10.42 -6.83
C ILE A 19 -19.80 -10.12 -6.82
N ASP A 20 -20.55 -10.96 -6.10
CA ASP A 20 -21.94 -10.68 -5.76
C ASP A 20 -21.97 -10.07 -4.36
N LEU A 21 -22.53 -8.87 -4.25
CA LEU A 21 -22.55 -8.07 -3.02
C LEU A 21 -23.96 -7.62 -2.71
N GLU A 22 -24.49 -8.05 -1.57
CA GLU A 22 -25.74 -7.57 -0.99
C GLU A 22 -25.41 -6.82 0.30
N THR A 23 -25.91 -5.60 0.47
CA THR A 23 -25.67 -4.80 1.68
C THR A 23 -27.00 -4.37 2.31
N ALA A 24 -27.17 -4.70 3.58
CA ALA A 24 -28.26 -4.18 4.41
C ALA A 24 -27.80 -2.87 5.07
N VAL A 25 -28.64 -1.85 4.98
CA VAL A 25 -28.40 -0.49 5.49
C VAL A 25 -29.68 0.05 6.12
N ASP A 26 -29.54 0.86 7.16
CA ASP A 26 -30.69 1.58 7.71
C ASP A 26 -31.00 2.85 6.90
N GLY A 27 -32.13 3.51 7.23
CA GLY A 27 -32.55 4.74 6.56
C GLY A 27 -31.62 5.94 6.76
N GLN A 28 -30.60 5.82 7.59
CA GLN A 28 -29.58 6.84 7.82
C GLN A 28 -28.23 6.52 7.17
N GLY A 29 -28.12 5.38 6.47
CA GLY A 29 -26.91 4.96 5.79
C GLY A 29 -25.91 4.18 6.66
N LEU A 30 -26.30 3.72 7.86
CA LEU A 30 -25.45 2.83 8.66
C LEU A 30 -25.53 1.40 8.11
N LEU A 31 -24.39 0.79 7.86
CA LEU A 31 -24.28 -0.60 7.42
C LEU A 31 -24.72 -1.54 8.57
N LEU A 32 -25.68 -2.39 8.29
CA LEU A 32 -26.18 -3.41 9.20
C LEU A 32 -25.57 -4.77 8.92
N GLY A 33 -25.24 -5.06 7.68
CA GLY A 33 -24.59 -6.31 7.28
C GLY A 33 -24.30 -6.39 5.80
N GLN A 34 -23.42 -7.33 5.45
CA GLN A 34 -23.08 -7.63 4.05
C GLN A 34 -23.07 -9.13 3.80
N LYS A 35 -23.57 -9.51 2.63
CA LYS A 35 -23.40 -10.85 2.09
C LYS A 35 -22.53 -10.75 0.84
N VAL A 36 -21.42 -11.45 0.83
CA VAL A 36 -20.39 -11.37 -0.22
C VAL A 36 -20.11 -12.76 -0.77
N ARG A 37 -20.17 -12.90 -2.08
CA ARG A 37 -19.77 -14.09 -2.80
C ARG A 37 -18.72 -13.74 -3.83
N CYS A 38 -17.53 -14.30 -3.68
CA CYS A 38 -16.39 -14.05 -4.56
C CYS A 38 -16.07 -15.30 -5.37
N TYR A 39 -16.00 -15.16 -6.67
CA TYR A 39 -15.63 -16.25 -7.59
C TYR A 39 -14.32 -15.85 -8.29
N ASN A 40 -13.22 -16.44 -7.83
CA ASN A 40 -11.88 -16.14 -8.32
C ASN A 40 -11.43 -17.16 -9.37
N ASN A 41 -10.99 -16.69 -10.52
CA ASN A 41 -10.36 -17.51 -11.54
C ASN A 41 -8.86 -17.69 -11.23
N CYS A 42 -8.46 -18.90 -10.81
CA CYS A 42 -7.07 -19.25 -10.49
C CYS A 42 -6.22 -19.62 -11.70
N GLY A 43 -6.84 -19.83 -12.86
CA GLY A 43 -6.18 -20.51 -13.98
C GLY A 43 -6.00 -22.00 -13.74
N ALA A 44 -5.06 -22.61 -14.45
CA ALA A 44 -4.87 -24.07 -14.44
C ALA A 44 -4.22 -24.61 -13.15
N TYR A 45 -3.63 -23.76 -12.33
CA TYR A 45 -2.92 -24.15 -11.12
C TYR A 45 -3.41 -23.36 -9.91
N ARG A 46 -3.22 -23.92 -8.71
CA ARG A 46 -3.64 -23.28 -7.45
C ARG A 46 -3.08 -21.87 -7.28
N GLY A 47 -1.81 -21.66 -7.59
CA GLY A 47 -1.14 -20.38 -7.35
C GLY A 47 -1.41 -19.82 -5.96
N SER A 48 -1.78 -18.54 -5.87
CA SER A 48 -2.19 -17.85 -4.65
C SER A 48 -3.71 -17.73 -4.49
N GLY A 49 -4.50 -18.49 -5.24
CA GLY A 49 -5.96 -18.32 -5.30
C GLY A 49 -6.65 -18.41 -3.94
N ALA A 50 -6.25 -19.40 -3.11
CA ALA A 50 -6.82 -19.55 -1.77
C ALA A 50 -6.43 -18.38 -0.84
N VAL A 51 -5.21 -17.86 -0.96
CA VAL A 51 -4.75 -16.70 -0.18
C VAL A 51 -5.51 -15.45 -0.57
N LEU A 52 -5.70 -15.22 -1.88
CA LEU A 52 -6.47 -14.06 -2.37
C LEU A 52 -7.89 -14.03 -1.79
N ILE A 53 -8.61 -15.14 -1.88
CA ILE A 53 -9.97 -15.25 -1.34
C ILE A 53 -10.01 -15.00 0.17
N PHE A 54 -9.00 -15.49 0.90
CA PHE A 54 -8.89 -15.23 2.32
C PHE A 54 -8.62 -13.75 2.63
N LEU A 55 -7.73 -13.08 1.88
CA LEU A 55 -7.43 -11.66 2.05
C LEU A 55 -8.63 -10.78 1.70
N CYS A 56 -9.40 -11.13 0.68
CA CYS A 56 -10.62 -10.40 0.31
C CYS A 56 -11.59 -10.21 1.47
N TRP A 57 -11.75 -11.23 2.34
CA TRP A 57 -12.56 -11.10 3.55
C TRP A 57 -12.06 -9.93 4.43
N GLY A 58 -10.76 -9.82 4.65
CA GLY A 58 -10.16 -8.74 5.43
C GLY A 58 -10.45 -7.36 4.83
N PHE A 59 -10.36 -7.23 3.51
CA PHE A 59 -10.64 -5.98 2.83
C PHE A 59 -12.12 -5.59 2.80
N VAL A 60 -13.04 -6.50 3.06
CA VAL A 60 -14.46 -6.17 3.31
C VAL A 60 -14.61 -5.41 4.62
N VAL A 61 -13.98 -5.90 5.70
CA VAL A 61 -14.26 -5.42 7.06
C VAL A 61 -13.30 -4.35 7.57
N LEU A 62 -12.15 -4.18 6.90
CA LEU A 62 -11.09 -3.32 7.43
C LEU A 62 -11.43 -1.83 7.35
N PRO A 63 -11.87 -1.23 6.20
CA PRO A 63 -12.15 0.19 6.14
C PRO A 63 -13.43 0.59 6.86
N TYR A 64 -14.46 -0.26 6.83
CA TYR A 64 -15.78 0.05 7.34
C TYR A 64 -16.27 -0.92 8.40
N ARG A 65 -17.14 -0.43 9.28
CA ARG A 65 -17.85 -1.27 10.24
C ARG A 65 -18.93 -2.06 9.53
N VAL A 66 -18.80 -3.37 9.55
CA VAL A 66 -19.78 -4.32 9.01
C VAL A 66 -20.19 -5.24 10.17
N PRO A 67 -21.30 -4.94 10.87
CA PRO A 67 -21.71 -5.69 12.06
C PRO A 67 -21.99 -7.16 11.82
N ALA A 68 -22.63 -7.49 10.68
CA ALA A 68 -22.91 -8.85 10.27
C ALA A 68 -22.30 -9.13 8.88
N LEU A 69 -21.56 -10.20 8.75
CA LEU A 69 -20.93 -10.58 7.48
C LEU A 69 -21.14 -12.06 7.19
N ASP A 70 -21.75 -12.34 6.04
CA ASP A 70 -21.79 -13.65 5.41
C ASP A 70 -20.89 -13.63 4.17
N TYR A 71 -19.70 -14.21 4.30
CA TYR A 71 -18.69 -14.23 3.24
C TYR A 71 -18.37 -15.64 2.79
N ILE A 72 -18.48 -15.91 1.49
CA ILE A 72 -18.01 -17.15 0.87
C ILE A 72 -17.18 -16.78 -0.36
N GLY A 73 -15.96 -17.31 -0.42
CA GLY A 73 -15.06 -17.16 -1.57
C GLY A 73 -14.73 -18.50 -2.21
N TYR A 74 -14.79 -18.54 -3.51
CA TYR A 74 -14.48 -19.72 -4.34
C TYR A 74 -13.24 -19.45 -5.18
N SER A 75 -12.26 -20.33 -5.10
CA SER A 75 -11.08 -20.36 -5.94
C SER A 75 -11.26 -21.43 -7.00
N ILE A 76 -11.45 -21.03 -8.25
CA ILE A 76 -11.93 -21.91 -9.33
C ILE A 76 -10.79 -22.17 -10.31
N TYR A 77 -10.49 -23.45 -10.55
CA TYR A 77 -9.58 -23.86 -11.61
C TYR A 77 -10.23 -23.66 -12.99
N THR A 78 -9.44 -23.19 -13.94
CA THR A 78 -9.87 -23.01 -15.33
C THR A 78 -8.74 -23.39 -16.29
N ASN A 79 -9.03 -23.50 -17.58
CA ASN A 79 -8.04 -23.79 -18.62
C ASN A 79 -7.26 -22.51 -19.06
N ASN A 80 -7.26 -21.46 -18.25
CA ASN A 80 -6.47 -20.25 -18.48
C ASN A 80 -5.05 -20.40 -17.91
N PRO A 81 -4.08 -19.57 -18.34
CA PRO A 81 -2.77 -19.49 -17.71
C PRO A 81 -2.87 -19.26 -16.21
N VAL A 82 -1.84 -19.70 -15.47
CA VAL A 82 -1.79 -19.57 -14.02
C VAL A 82 -1.93 -18.11 -13.57
N ARG A 83 -2.65 -17.91 -12.49
CA ARG A 83 -2.90 -16.58 -11.91
C ARG A 83 -2.12 -16.39 -10.62
N ALA A 84 -1.75 -15.14 -10.34
CA ALA A 84 -0.97 -14.78 -9.16
C ALA A 84 -1.37 -13.42 -8.61
N PRO A 85 -0.79 -13.05 -7.45
CA PRO A 85 -0.92 -11.70 -6.95
C PRO A 85 -0.52 -10.66 -8.00
N GLN A 86 -1.36 -9.65 -8.12
CA GLN A 86 -1.03 -8.37 -8.71
C GLN A 86 -1.03 -7.35 -7.58
N ARG A 87 -0.30 -6.25 -7.72
CA ARG A 87 -0.21 -5.16 -6.74
C ARG A 87 -1.60 -4.84 -6.16
N GLY A 88 -1.73 -4.92 -4.82
CA GLY A 88 -3.01 -4.79 -4.12
C GLY A 88 -3.76 -6.10 -3.85
N HIS A 89 -3.27 -7.24 -4.30
CA HIS A 89 -3.71 -8.64 -4.10
C HIS A 89 -5.10 -8.84 -3.44
N GLY A 90 -6.17 -8.66 -4.21
CA GLY A 90 -7.57 -8.85 -3.78
C GLY A 90 -8.28 -7.57 -3.32
N ALA A 91 -7.56 -6.56 -2.85
CA ALA A 91 -8.16 -5.31 -2.43
C ALA A 91 -8.80 -4.53 -3.59
N PRO A 92 -8.18 -4.35 -4.77
CA PRO A 92 -8.79 -3.64 -5.88
C PRO A 92 -10.14 -4.20 -6.29
N GLN A 93 -10.27 -5.54 -6.37
CA GLN A 93 -11.51 -6.19 -6.77
C GLN A 93 -12.63 -5.94 -5.76
N ILE A 94 -12.37 -6.16 -4.47
CA ILE A 94 -13.35 -5.99 -3.39
C ILE A 94 -13.70 -4.50 -3.21
N ARG A 95 -12.71 -3.61 -3.23
CA ARG A 95 -12.96 -2.17 -3.04
C ARG A 95 -13.76 -1.58 -4.19
N PHE A 96 -13.49 -1.98 -5.44
CA PHE A 96 -14.31 -1.59 -6.58
C PHE A 96 -15.79 -1.90 -6.35
N ALA A 97 -16.11 -3.11 -5.89
CA ALA A 97 -17.49 -3.50 -5.64
C ALA A 97 -18.12 -2.72 -4.49
N ILE A 98 -17.44 -2.62 -3.34
CA ILE A 98 -17.98 -1.98 -2.14
C ILE A 98 -18.12 -0.47 -2.33
N GLU A 99 -17.10 0.20 -2.83
CA GLU A 99 -17.12 1.65 -3.02
C GLU A 99 -18.14 2.09 -4.07
N SER A 100 -18.33 1.31 -5.14
CA SER A 100 -19.38 1.56 -6.11
C SER A 100 -20.77 1.37 -5.50
N GLN A 101 -20.95 0.34 -4.66
CA GLN A 101 -22.25 0.11 -4.02
C GLN A 101 -22.56 1.16 -2.93
N LEU A 102 -21.55 1.67 -2.21
CA LEU A 102 -21.76 2.77 -1.25
C LEU A 102 -22.30 4.03 -1.92
N ASP A 103 -21.79 4.39 -3.10
CA ASP A 103 -22.34 5.50 -3.87
C ASP A 103 -23.79 5.22 -4.32
N MET A 104 -24.08 3.98 -4.77
CA MET A 104 -25.47 3.59 -5.13
C MET A 104 -26.41 3.70 -3.94
N ILE A 105 -25.98 3.31 -2.75
CA ILE A 105 -26.76 3.42 -1.51
C ILE A 105 -26.96 4.91 -1.14
N ALA A 106 -25.93 5.72 -1.27
CA ALA A 106 -26.00 7.15 -1.01
C ALA A 106 -27.01 7.85 -1.95
N GLU A 107 -26.97 7.52 -3.24
CA GLU A 107 -27.92 8.00 -4.24
C GLU A 107 -29.38 7.60 -3.90
N GLU A 108 -29.62 6.35 -3.50
CA GLU A 108 -30.94 5.82 -3.15
C GLU A 108 -31.50 6.47 -1.87
N LEU A 109 -30.64 6.72 -0.88
CA LEU A 109 -31.03 7.34 0.39
C LEU A 109 -31.05 8.87 0.35
N GLY A 110 -30.56 9.50 -0.72
CA GLY A 110 -30.45 10.96 -0.83
C GLY A 110 -29.43 11.57 0.12
N ILE A 111 -28.40 10.83 0.50
CA ILE A 111 -27.25 11.31 1.30
C ILE A 111 -26.01 11.45 0.42
N ASP A 112 -25.04 12.24 0.84
CA ASP A 112 -23.84 12.43 0.04
C ASP A 112 -22.84 11.28 0.18
N PRO A 113 -21.97 11.06 -0.84
CA PRO A 113 -20.97 9.99 -0.82
C PRO A 113 -19.93 10.10 0.31
N ILE A 114 -19.69 11.29 0.83
CA ILE A 114 -18.76 11.52 1.94
C ILE A 114 -19.42 11.09 3.26
N GLU A 115 -20.67 11.51 3.47
CA GLU A 115 -21.43 11.24 4.68
C GLU A 115 -21.55 9.73 4.94
N ILE A 116 -21.93 8.92 3.93
CA ILE A 116 -22.07 7.47 4.10
C ILE A 116 -20.75 6.80 4.50
N ARG A 117 -19.62 7.27 3.94
CA ARG A 117 -18.29 6.77 4.29
C ARG A 117 -17.90 7.14 5.71
N LEU A 118 -18.05 8.39 6.11
CA LEU A 118 -17.74 8.88 7.46
C LEU A 118 -18.55 8.17 8.56
N LYS A 119 -19.84 7.92 8.30
CA LYS A 119 -20.71 7.19 9.22
C LYS A 119 -20.22 5.78 9.49
N ASN A 120 -19.65 5.12 8.50
CA ASN A 120 -19.25 3.72 8.58
C ASN A 120 -17.74 3.52 8.77
N ALA A 121 -16.92 4.56 8.63
CA ALA A 121 -15.47 4.47 8.74
C ALA A 121 -15.02 3.91 10.09
N ARG A 122 -14.04 3.01 10.03
CA ARG A 122 -13.36 2.47 11.22
C ARG A 122 -12.58 3.55 11.95
N ARG A 123 -12.54 3.43 13.27
CA ARG A 123 -11.86 4.36 14.16
C ARG A 123 -10.84 3.62 15.04
N LYS A 124 -9.88 4.37 15.56
CA LYS A 124 -8.91 3.88 16.54
C LYS A 124 -9.62 3.25 17.74
N GLY A 125 -9.12 2.10 18.19
CA GLY A 125 -9.62 1.34 19.33
C GLY A 125 -10.74 0.36 19.02
N GLU A 126 -11.32 0.41 17.83
CA GLU A 126 -12.35 -0.55 17.43
C GLU A 126 -11.75 -1.95 17.20
N MET A 127 -12.58 -2.97 17.49
CA MET A 127 -12.21 -4.36 17.23
C MET A 127 -12.67 -4.78 15.84
N LEU A 128 -11.78 -5.42 15.09
CA LEU A 128 -12.15 -6.14 13.88
C LEU A 128 -12.92 -7.42 14.20
N PRO A 129 -13.76 -7.95 13.28
CA PRO A 129 -14.50 -9.20 13.51
C PRO A 129 -13.61 -10.41 13.81
N ASN A 130 -12.34 -10.39 13.42
CA ASN A 130 -11.34 -11.41 13.74
C ASN A 130 -10.78 -11.31 15.17
N GLY A 131 -11.15 -10.28 15.94
CA GLY A 131 -10.66 -10.02 17.28
C GLY A 131 -9.35 -9.22 17.35
N ASP A 132 -8.91 -8.63 16.23
CA ASP A 132 -7.71 -7.78 16.20
C ASP A 132 -8.09 -6.30 16.42
N PRO A 133 -7.49 -5.60 17.40
CA PRO A 133 -7.77 -4.19 17.64
C PRO A 133 -7.08 -3.30 16.59
N ILE A 134 -7.80 -2.29 16.12
CA ILE A 134 -7.23 -1.21 15.30
C ILE A 134 -6.52 -0.23 16.23
N ARG A 135 -5.20 -0.24 16.23
CA ARG A 135 -4.40 0.62 17.11
C ARG A 135 -4.45 2.08 16.69
N ASN A 136 -4.31 2.34 15.40
CA ASN A 136 -4.38 3.66 14.79
C ASN A 136 -5.15 3.59 13.47
N ALA A 137 -6.01 4.57 13.22
CA ALA A 137 -6.82 4.66 12.01
C ALA A 137 -6.97 6.13 11.62
N GLY A 138 -6.41 6.51 10.49
CA GLY A 138 -6.53 7.86 9.90
C GLY A 138 -7.60 7.93 8.82
N LEU A 139 -8.51 6.94 8.71
CA LEU A 139 -9.49 6.88 7.60
C LEU A 139 -10.45 8.06 7.59
N VAL A 140 -10.92 8.47 8.75
CA VAL A 140 -11.86 9.61 8.87
C VAL A 140 -11.19 10.87 8.38
N GLU A 141 -9.99 11.15 8.89
CA GLU A 141 -9.17 12.29 8.52
C GLU A 141 -8.82 12.27 7.03
N CYS A 142 -8.49 11.10 6.49
CA CYS A 142 -8.24 10.93 5.05
C CYS A 142 -9.46 11.33 4.21
N ILE A 143 -10.66 10.88 4.58
CA ILE A 143 -11.90 11.20 3.86
C ILE A 143 -12.22 12.69 3.95
N GLU A 144 -12.14 13.28 5.16
CA GLU A 144 -12.46 14.68 5.41
C GLU A 144 -11.51 15.61 4.65
N GLU A 145 -10.20 15.37 4.74
CA GLU A 145 -9.21 16.21 4.06
C GLU A 145 -9.24 16.05 2.53
N ALA A 146 -9.46 14.84 2.02
CA ALA A 146 -9.62 14.61 0.59
C ALA A 146 -10.85 15.36 0.04
N ALA A 147 -11.99 15.27 0.74
CA ALA A 147 -13.21 15.96 0.35
C ALA A 147 -13.06 17.48 0.38
N LYS A 148 -12.44 18.02 1.42
CA LYS A 148 -12.20 19.45 1.59
C LYS A 148 -11.23 20.01 0.54
N ARG A 149 -10.08 19.34 0.30
CA ARG A 149 -9.05 19.80 -0.64
C ARG A 149 -9.50 19.83 -2.09
N THR A 150 -10.47 19.00 -2.44
CA THR A 150 -11.03 18.92 -3.80
C THR A 150 -12.30 19.71 -3.99
N ASP A 151 -12.84 20.36 -2.97
CA ASP A 151 -14.22 20.94 -2.98
C ASP A 151 -15.27 19.91 -3.44
N PHE A 152 -15.12 18.64 -2.95
CA PHE A 152 -15.80 17.48 -3.47
C PHE A 152 -17.32 17.67 -3.63
N LEU A 153 -18.03 18.05 -2.56
CA LEU A 153 -19.50 18.13 -2.57
C LEU A 153 -20.01 19.17 -3.56
N LYS A 154 -19.34 20.33 -3.64
CA LYS A 154 -19.69 21.36 -4.62
C LYS A 154 -19.61 20.82 -6.05
N LYS A 155 -18.45 20.26 -6.42
CA LYS A 155 -18.24 19.69 -7.76
C LYS A 155 -19.17 18.52 -8.05
N TYR A 156 -19.41 17.65 -7.07
CA TYR A 156 -20.29 16.49 -7.20
C TYR A 156 -21.71 16.91 -7.61
N TRP A 157 -22.30 17.88 -6.94
CA TRP A 157 -23.65 18.36 -7.23
C TRP A 157 -23.72 19.20 -8.49
N GLU A 158 -22.71 20.03 -8.78
CA GLU A 158 -22.59 20.77 -10.03
C GLU A 158 -22.56 19.80 -11.23
N ASN A 159 -21.72 18.78 -11.19
CA ASN A 159 -21.62 17.77 -12.25
C ASN A 159 -22.92 16.99 -12.44
N THR A 160 -23.59 16.61 -11.35
CA THR A 160 -24.90 15.93 -11.40
C THR A 160 -25.94 16.81 -12.11
N THR A 161 -25.89 18.10 -11.92
CA THR A 161 -26.77 19.05 -12.62
C THR A 161 -26.43 19.18 -14.10
N GLN A 162 -25.13 19.26 -14.43
CA GLN A 162 -24.61 19.37 -15.80
C GLN A 162 -24.87 18.13 -16.66
N GLN A 163 -25.13 16.96 -16.06
CA GLN A 163 -25.51 15.76 -16.83
C GLN A 163 -26.67 16.02 -17.80
N LYS A 164 -27.57 16.93 -17.45
CA LYS A 164 -28.77 17.26 -18.23
C LYS A 164 -28.53 18.22 -19.39
N GLU A 165 -27.33 18.81 -19.49
CA GLU A 165 -26.99 19.76 -20.54
C GLU A 165 -26.72 19.05 -21.89
N SER A 166 -26.81 19.80 -22.98
CA SER A 166 -26.56 19.27 -24.33
C SER A 166 -25.08 19.05 -24.68
N ASN A 167 -24.16 19.49 -23.83
CA ASN A 167 -22.72 19.29 -24.02
C ASN A 167 -22.36 17.80 -23.97
N TYR A 168 -21.54 17.36 -24.93
CA TYR A 168 -21.09 15.96 -25.01
C TYR A 168 -19.81 15.67 -24.21
N ILE A 169 -19.10 16.68 -23.69
CA ILE A 169 -18.03 16.51 -22.71
C ILE A 169 -18.64 16.71 -21.32
N LYS A 170 -18.50 15.71 -20.48
CA LYS A 170 -19.04 15.70 -19.12
C LYS A 170 -17.90 15.56 -18.13
N SER A 171 -17.91 16.40 -17.10
CA SER A 171 -17.00 16.27 -15.97
C SER A 171 -17.64 15.45 -14.86
N GLY A 172 -16.82 14.75 -14.09
CA GLY A 172 -17.25 14.00 -12.92
C GLY A 172 -16.18 13.95 -11.86
N ILE A 173 -16.61 13.82 -10.60
CA ILE A 173 -15.75 13.64 -9.44
C ILE A 173 -16.26 12.43 -8.66
N GLY A 174 -15.34 11.61 -8.17
CA GLY A 174 -15.67 10.43 -7.36
C GLY A 174 -14.65 10.20 -6.26
N ILE A 175 -15.08 9.55 -5.21
CA ILE A 175 -14.23 9.16 -4.08
C ILE A 175 -14.22 7.64 -3.93
N GLY A 176 -13.08 7.11 -3.50
CA GLY A 176 -12.93 5.74 -3.02
C GLY A 176 -12.05 5.74 -1.79
N ALA A 177 -12.41 4.92 -0.81
CA ALA A 177 -11.62 4.74 0.40
C ALA A 177 -11.12 3.31 0.49
N SER A 178 -9.92 3.14 1.03
CA SER A 178 -9.26 1.86 1.11
C SER A 178 -8.49 1.68 2.42
N SER A 179 -8.02 0.48 2.60
CA SER A 179 -7.07 0.12 3.65
C SER A 179 -6.32 -1.13 3.23
N TYR A 180 -5.10 -1.28 3.72
CA TYR A 180 -4.30 -2.44 3.41
C TYR A 180 -3.46 -2.91 4.60
N PHE A 181 -2.92 -4.11 4.49
CA PHE A 181 -2.09 -4.75 5.51
C PHE A 181 -0.64 -4.28 5.42
N THR A 182 0.03 -4.13 6.55
CA THR A 182 1.46 -3.94 6.64
C THR A 182 2.13 -5.23 7.09
N GLY A 183 2.66 -5.98 6.13
CA GLY A 183 3.11 -7.34 6.37
C GLY A 183 1.95 -8.29 6.68
N THR A 184 2.25 -9.56 6.93
CA THR A 184 1.23 -10.58 7.21
C THR A 184 1.66 -11.48 8.35
N LEU A 185 0.68 -11.91 9.15
CA LEU A 185 0.87 -12.93 10.19
C LEU A 185 0.40 -14.32 9.74
N ILE A 186 -0.03 -14.48 8.48
CA ILE A 186 -0.35 -15.79 7.86
C ILE A 186 0.91 -16.64 7.73
N TYR A 187 2.07 -15.99 7.49
CA TYR A 187 3.39 -16.60 7.42
C TYR A 187 4.33 -15.94 8.42
N PRO A 188 5.47 -16.57 8.78
CA PRO A 188 6.49 -15.92 9.58
C PRO A 188 6.90 -14.58 8.95
N ASN A 189 6.70 -13.50 9.68
CA ASN A 189 7.00 -12.14 9.24
C ASN A 189 8.23 -11.64 10.00
N ASN A 190 9.42 -12.07 9.55
CA ASN A 190 10.68 -11.75 10.20
C ASN A 190 11.77 -11.41 9.21
N SER A 191 12.66 -10.55 9.62
CA SER A 191 13.87 -10.18 8.91
C SER A 191 15.04 -10.06 9.86
N ALA A 192 16.24 -10.12 9.30
CA ALA A 192 17.49 -9.89 10.00
C ALA A 192 18.40 -8.97 9.18
N ALA A 193 19.31 -8.28 9.85
CA ALA A 193 20.30 -7.41 9.23
C ALA A 193 21.61 -7.45 10.00
N ILE A 194 22.70 -7.13 9.32
CA ILE A 194 24.03 -6.99 9.88
C ILE A 194 24.57 -5.61 9.50
N VAL A 195 25.10 -4.89 10.47
CA VAL A 195 25.80 -3.61 10.28
C VAL A 195 27.24 -3.78 10.74
N LYS A 196 28.20 -3.67 9.82
CA LYS A 196 29.62 -3.86 10.07
C LYS A 196 30.37 -2.57 9.81
N PHE A 197 31.16 -2.09 10.77
CA PHE A 197 32.09 -1.00 10.56
C PHE A 197 33.37 -1.46 9.84
N ASN A 198 33.84 -0.65 8.92
CA ASN A 198 35.17 -0.75 8.32
C ASN A 198 36.17 0.13 9.08
N ASP A 199 37.46 -0.12 8.89
CA ASP A 199 38.55 0.57 9.63
C ASP A 199 38.56 2.09 9.43
N ASP A 200 38.04 2.59 8.30
CA ASP A 200 37.92 4.02 7.98
C ASP A 200 36.67 4.68 8.56
N GLY A 201 35.79 3.89 9.20
CA GLY A 201 34.53 4.33 9.77
C GLY A 201 33.36 4.31 8.80
N SER A 202 33.53 3.83 7.58
CA SER A 202 32.41 3.49 6.68
C SER A 202 31.72 2.21 7.17
N VAL A 203 30.53 1.93 6.63
CA VAL A 203 29.68 0.84 7.09
C VAL A 203 29.19 -0.03 5.94
N HIS A 204 29.23 -1.35 6.13
CA HIS A 204 28.48 -2.28 5.32
C HIS A 204 27.16 -2.63 6.01
N LEU A 205 26.06 -2.49 5.27
CA LEU A 205 24.74 -3.02 5.64
C LEU A 205 24.49 -4.29 4.82
N LEU A 206 24.35 -5.44 5.48
CA LEU A 206 23.99 -6.70 4.84
C LEU A 206 22.53 -7.02 5.18
N THR A 207 21.71 -7.21 4.16
CA THR A 207 20.27 -7.51 4.30
C THR A 207 19.79 -8.45 3.21
N GLY A 208 18.88 -9.36 3.54
CA GLY A 208 18.21 -10.22 2.55
C GLY A 208 17.09 -9.49 1.76
N ALA A 209 16.74 -8.27 2.17
CA ALA A 209 15.72 -7.47 1.47
C ALA A 209 16.14 -7.16 0.04
N LEU A 210 15.14 -7.21 -0.89
CA LEU A 210 15.36 -6.90 -2.31
C LEU A 210 14.74 -5.57 -2.67
N ASP A 211 15.47 -4.80 -3.46
CA ASP A 211 14.89 -3.67 -4.18
C ASP A 211 14.22 -4.18 -5.46
N ILE A 212 12.90 -3.95 -5.56
CA ILE A 212 12.07 -4.26 -6.73
C ILE A 212 11.60 -2.99 -7.45
N GLY A 213 12.30 -1.87 -7.23
CA GLY A 213 12.01 -0.55 -7.74
C GLY A 213 11.37 0.40 -6.72
N GLN A 214 11.18 -0.03 -5.45
CA GLN A 214 10.57 0.78 -4.40
C GLN A 214 11.57 1.61 -3.59
N GLY A 215 12.88 1.48 -3.83
CA GLY A 215 13.91 2.22 -3.12
C GLY A 215 14.29 1.62 -1.76
N ALA A 216 14.25 0.28 -1.62
CA ALA A 216 14.57 -0.42 -0.38
C ALA A 216 15.97 -0.09 0.12
N GLU A 217 16.98 -0.15 -0.73
CA GLU A 217 18.36 0.12 -0.35
C GLU A 217 18.53 1.56 0.16
N THR A 218 17.86 2.52 -0.47
CA THR A 218 17.86 3.92 -0.04
C THR A 218 17.27 4.07 1.35
N ILE A 219 16.08 3.52 1.59
CA ILE A 219 15.37 3.61 2.88
C ILE A 219 16.18 2.94 4.00
N LEU A 220 16.71 1.75 3.75
CA LEU A 220 17.48 1.00 4.75
C LEU A 220 18.81 1.72 5.08
N SER A 221 19.45 2.34 4.09
CA SER A 221 20.62 3.20 4.32
C SER A 221 20.27 4.45 5.13
N GLN A 222 19.12 5.09 4.88
CA GLN A 222 18.67 6.24 5.68
C GLN A 222 18.48 5.89 7.16
N ILE A 223 17.96 4.68 7.45
CA ILE A 223 17.83 4.20 8.83
C ILE A 223 19.22 4.03 9.48
N VAL A 224 20.18 3.43 8.80
CA VAL A 224 21.55 3.30 9.30
C VAL A 224 22.20 4.66 9.50
N ALA A 225 22.06 5.56 8.52
CA ALA A 225 22.60 6.93 8.57
C ALA A 225 22.08 7.68 9.80
N GLN A 226 20.78 7.62 10.04
CA GLN A 226 20.12 8.27 11.20
C GLN A 226 20.62 7.69 12.53
N GLU A 227 20.77 6.37 12.63
CA GLU A 227 21.19 5.71 13.86
C GLU A 227 22.67 5.93 14.17
N LEU A 228 23.52 6.01 13.15
CA LEU A 228 24.96 6.11 13.29
C LEU A 228 25.52 7.53 13.06
N GLY A 229 24.68 8.52 12.77
CA GLY A 229 25.13 9.87 12.45
C GLY A 229 26.06 9.93 11.24
N LEU A 230 25.80 9.10 10.23
CA LEU A 230 26.58 8.98 9.00
C LEU A 230 25.86 9.66 7.83
N LYS A 231 26.61 9.96 6.78
CA LYS A 231 26.03 10.31 5.49
C LYS A 231 25.68 9.05 4.70
N MET A 232 24.76 9.18 3.74
CA MET A 232 24.36 8.06 2.89
C MET A 232 25.54 7.44 2.10
N GLU A 233 26.47 8.28 1.66
CA GLU A 233 27.68 7.87 0.92
C GLU A 233 28.67 7.02 1.75
N ASP A 234 28.52 7.01 3.07
CA ASP A 234 29.34 6.22 4.00
C ASP A 234 28.82 4.78 4.16
N ILE A 235 27.66 4.46 3.55
CA ILE A 235 26.97 3.20 3.75
C ILE A 235 26.95 2.40 2.45
N HIS A 236 27.53 1.20 2.49
CA HIS A 236 27.57 0.27 1.38
C HIS A 236 26.57 -0.87 1.64
N VAL A 237 25.54 -0.97 0.80
CA VAL A 237 24.51 -1.99 0.95
C VAL A 237 24.89 -3.24 0.15
N ILE A 238 24.78 -4.38 0.79
CA ILE A 238 24.83 -5.71 0.17
C ILE A 238 23.46 -6.33 0.42
N ALA A 239 22.66 -6.45 -0.66
CA ALA A 239 21.27 -6.87 -0.57
C ALA A 239 20.98 -8.12 -1.39
N GLY A 240 20.17 -9.03 -0.84
CA GLY A 240 19.61 -10.16 -1.57
C GLY A 240 20.58 -11.22 -2.07
N ASP A 241 21.80 -11.23 -1.56
CA ASP A 241 22.80 -12.27 -1.84
C ASP A 241 22.59 -13.44 -0.86
N THR A 242 22.09 -14.56 -1.36
CA THR A 242 21.78 -15.74 -0.54
C THR A 242 22.99 -16.42 0.09
N GLU A 243 24.21 -16.10 -0.36
CA GLU A 243 25.45 -16.64 0.23
C GLU A 243 25.96 -15.78 1.38
N THR A 244 25.68 -14.48 1.39
CA THR A 244 26.30 -13.53 2.33
C THR A 244 25.32 -12.79 3.20
N THR A 245 24.05 -12.63 2.77
CA THR A 245 23.06 -11.84 3.50
C THR A 245 22.17 -12.70 4.39
N PRO A 246 21.68 -12.16 5.53
CA PRO A 246 20.74 -12.88 6.38
C PRO A 246 19.38 -13.08 5.69
N VAL A 247 18.61 -14.05 6.20
CA VAL A 247 17.30 -14.38 5.64
C VAL A 247 16.33 -13.21 5.76
N ASP A 248 15.64 -12.93 4.65
CA ASP A 248 14.47 -12.08 4.56
C ASP A 248 13.36 -12.81 3.79
N ILE A 249 12.10 -12.53 4.12
CA ILE A 249 10.97 -13.22 3.47
C ILE A 249 10.54 -12.57 2.14
N GLY A 250 11.14 -11.45 1.78
CA GLY A 250 10.88 -10.70 0.55
C GLY A 250 9.96 -9.50 0.75
N SER A 251 9.99 -8.62 -0.26
CA SER A 251 9.26 -7.35 -0.29
C SER A 251 7.81 -7.56 -0.73
N TRP A 252 6.97 -8.16 0.10
CA TRP A 252 5.57 -8.44 -0.22
C TRP A 252 4.62 -8.07 0.93
N ILE A 253 3.33 -7.87 0.61
CA ILE A 253 2.30 -7.34 1.54
C ILE A 253 2.81 -6.09 2.25
N SER A 254 3.59 -5.28 1.54
CA SER A 254 4.10 -3.95 1.95
C SER A 254 4.71 -3.89 3.36
N GLY A 255 5.35 -4.99 3.79
CA GLY A 255 5.89 -5.14 5.15
C GLY A 255 7.37 -4.76 5.29
N LEU A 256 8.12 -4.57 4.20
CA LEU A 256 9.57 -4.42 4.23
C LEU A 256 10.04 -3.31 5.17
N THR A 257 9.52 -2.10 5.00
CA THR A 257 9.98 -0.95 5.78
C THR A 257 9.75 -1.15 7.28
N LEU A 258 8.61 -1.71 7.68
CA LEU A 258 8.32 -2.01 9.08
C LEU A 258 9.21 -3.15 9.60
N ILE A 259 9.32 -4.23 8.88
CA ILE A 259 9.97 -5.46 9.38
C ILE A 259 11.47 -5.38 9.22
N THR A 260 11.96 -5.23 8.00
CA THR A 260 13.40 -5.16 7.72
C THR A 260 13.99 -3.87 8.23
N GLY A 261 13.29 -2.75 8.11
CA GLY A 261 13.75 -1.47 8.65
C GLY A 261 13.99 -1.50 10.16
N ASN A 262 13.11 -2.13 10.95
CA ASN A 262 13.36 -2.30 12.40
C ASN A 262 14.46 -3.33 12.70
N ALA A 263 14.69 -4.34 11.85
CA ALA A 263 15.84 -5.22 11.98
C ALA A 263 17.16 -4.46 11.73
N VAL A 264 17.19 -3.62 10.69
CA VAL A 264 18.33 -2.74 10.36
C VAL A 264 18.58 -1.73 11.48
N LYS A 265 17.53 -1.11 12.02
CA LYS A 265 17.65 -0.21 13.18
C LYS A 265 18.34 -0.89 14.35
N LYS A 266 17.88 -2.08 14.73
CA LYS A 266 18.50 -2.86 15.83
C LYS A 266 19.96 -3.21 15.55
N ALA A 267 20.29 -3.57 14.31
CA ALA A 267 21.68 -3.85 13.94
C ALA A 267 22.56 -2.60 14.08
N ALA A 268 22.06 -1.44 13.63
CA ALA A 268 22.76 -0.18 13.80
C ALA A 268 22.87 0.26 15.27
N GLU A 269 21.84 0.06 16.07
CA GLU A 269 21.86 0.31 17.53
C GLU A 269 22.92 -0.54 18.24
N GLU A 270 23.01 -1.82 17.90
CA GLU A 270 24.01 -2.71 18.50
C GLU A 270 25.44 -2.32 18.07
N ALA A 271 25.65 -2.01 16.79
CA ALA A 271 26.94 -1.52 16.30
C ALA A 271 27.33 -0.19 16.98
N ARG A 272 26.36 0.75 17.14
CA ARG A 272 26.55 2.00 17.90
C ARG A 272 26.95 1.75 19.35
N ARG A 273 26.29 0.82 20.02
CA ARG A 273 26.60 0.45 21.41
C ARG A 273 28.04 -0.03 21.55
N LEU A 274 28.51 -0.89 20.68
CA LEU A 274 29.90 -1.39 20.68
C LEU A 274 30.90 -0.23 20.42
N LEU A 275 30.59 0.64 19.46
CA LEU A 275 31.39 1.82 19.15
C LEU A 275 31.48 2.77 20.35
N PHE A 276 30.36 3.02 21.04
CA PHE A 276 30.32 3.88 22.23
C PHE A 276 31.09 3.30 23.40
N LEU A 277 31.04 1.99 23.65
CA LEU A 277 31.84 1.36 24.71
C LEU A 277 33.36 1.55 24.50
N SER A 278 33.81 1.53 23.26
CA SER A 278 35.23 1.77 22.97
C SER A 278 35.60 3.23 23.04
N ALA A 279 34.70 4.12 22.54
CA ALA A 279 34.91 5.55 22.60
C ALA A 279 34.86 6.12 24.04
N SER A 280 33.97 5.60 24.88
CA SER A 280 33.85 6.02 26.29
C SER A 280 35.16 5.78 27.09
N ARG A 281 35.79 4.63 26.85
CA ARG A 281 37.11 4.32 27.46
C ARG A 281 38.21 5.24 26.92
N GLU A 282 38.14 5.66 25.66
CA GLU A 282 39.13 6.54 25.06
C GLU A 282 38.97 8.00 25.53
N LEU A 283 37.72 8.43 25.75
CA LEU A 283 37.39 9.79 26.13
C LEU A 283 37.26 10.00 27.66
N ASP A 284 37.22 8.91 28.41
CA ASP A 284 37.00 8.85 29.86
C ASP A 284 35.68 9.50 30.28
N VAL A 285 34.56 9.03 29.63
CA VAL A 285 33.18 9.51 29.86
C VAL A 285 32.18 8.34 29.82
N ASP A 286 30.98 8.54 30.34
CA ASP A 286 29.92 7.56 30.22
C ASP A 286 29.43 7.43 28.75
N PRO A 287 29.14 6.21 28.26
CA PRO A 287 28.57 6.01 26.91
C PRO A 287 27.31 6.84 26.63
N THR A 288 26.52 7.15 27.65
CA THR A 288 25.29 7.96 27.51
C THR A 288 25.55 9.44 27.21
N ASP A 289 26.77 9.92 27.49
CA ASP A 289 27.22 11.30 27.20
C ASP A 289 27.73 11.47 25.76
N LEU A 290 27.72 10.39 24.96
CA LEU A 290 28.21 10.40 23.60
C LEU A 290 27.10 10.65 22.59
N GLU A 291 27.47 11.28 21.48
CA GLU A 291 26.66 11.43 20.28
C GLU A 291 27.49 11.25 19.02
N LEU A 292 26.83 10.94 17.88
CA LEU A 292 27.47 10.66 16.60
C LEU A 292 27.12 11.71 15.55
N GLN A 293 28.12 12.17 14.81
CA GLN A 293 27.94 13.03 13.66
C GLN A 293 29.16 12.91 12.71
N ASP A 294 28.92 12.74 11.41
CA ASP A 294 29.95 12.83 10.35
C ASP A 294 31.22 12.02 10.67
N ARG A 295 31.08 10.72 10.96
CA ARG A 295 32.16 9.79 11.36
C ARG A 295 32.93 10.21 12.61
N ARG A 296 32.36 11.05 13.46
CA ARG A 296 32.95 11.48 14.74
C ARG A 296 32.03 11.17 15.91
N ILE A 297 32.65 10.88 17.04
CA ILE A 297 32.00 10.66 18.32
C ILE A 297 32.31 11.88 19.19
N PHE A 298 31.26 12.56 19.63
CA PHE A 298 31.35 13.77 20.43
C PHE A 298 30.90 13.51 21.86
N VAL A 299 31.54 14.16 22.81
CA VAL A 299 31.04 14.30 24.19
C VAL A 299 30.07 15.46 24.21
N LYS A 300 28.81 15.21 24.55
CA LYS A 300 27.70 16.21 24.51
C LYS A 300 27.99 17.52 25.21
N GLU A 301 28.57 17.44 26.44
CA GLU A 301 28.79 18.64 27.25
C GLU A 301 30.03 19.44 26.83
N THR A 302 31.09 18.78 26.40
CA THR A 302 32.39 19.42 26.18
C THR A 302 32.71 19.66 24.72
N GLY A 303 32.03 18.98 23.79
CA GLY A 303 32.34 18.97 22.35
C GLY A 303 33.66 18.27 22.02
N LYS A 304 34.36 17.67 22.99
CA LYS A 304 35.55 16.86 22.75
C LYS A 304 35.16 15.67 21.85
N SER A 305 35.96 15.35 20.84
CA SER A 305 35.57 14.33 19.89
C SER A 305 36.74 13.49 19.38
N ILE A 306 36.42 12.28 18.94
CA ILE A 306 37.34 11.40 18.22
C ILE A 306 36.70 10.91 16.92
N HIS A 307 37.53 10.53 15.95
CA HIS A 307 37.05 9.90 14.72
C HIS A 307 36.66 8.45 14.97
N PHE A 308 35.67 7.92 14.22
CA PHE A 308 35.25 6.52 14.33
C PHE A 308 36.39 5.54 14.21
N ALA A 309 37.31 5.72 13.25
CA ALA A 309 38.46 4.88 13.04
C ALA A 309 39.30 4.67 14.32
N ARG A 310 39.42 5.67 15.19
CA ARG A 310 40.13 5.58 16.46
C ARG A 310 39.41 4.68 17.47
N ALA A 311 38.11 4.81 17.59
CA ALA A 311 37.32 3.97 18.47
C ALA A 311 37.27 2.51 17.94
N ILE A 312 37.16 2.34 16.62
CA ILE A 312 37.20 1.02 15.96
C ILE A 312 38.53 0.33 16.19
N ALA A 313 39.67 0.99 15.93
CA ALA A 313 41.00 0.46 16.16
C ALA A 313 41.22 0.04 17.63
N ARG A 314 40.70 0.83 18.58
CA ARG A 314 40.70 0.50 19.99
C ARG A 314 39.89 -0.76 20.28
N HIS A 315 38.67 -0.84 19.74
CA HIS A 315 37.80 -2.00 19.89
C HIS A 315 38.51 -3.28 19.45
N ILE A 316 39.03 -3.29 18.22
CA ILE A 316 39.75 -4.43 17.63
C ILE A 316 40.94 -4.86 18.54
N LYS A 317 41.73 -3.89 19.01
CA LYS A 317 42.89 -4.15 19.89
C LYS A 317 42.48 -4.77 21.24
N GLU A 318 41.41 -4.24 21.86
CA GLU A 318 40.96 -4.69 23.18
C GLU A 318 40.21 -6.01 23.17
N ASN A 319 39.60 -6.37 22.01
CA ASN A 319 38.80 -7.58 21.86
C ASN A 319 39.46 -8.66 20.98
N GLY A 320 40.79 -8.69 20.94
CA GLY A 320 41.52 -9.79 20.29
C GLY A 320 41.38 -9.86 18.77
N GLY A 321 41.08 -8.73 18.12
CA GLY A 321 40.93 -8.66 16.67
C GLY A 321 39.46 -8.68 16.20
N ASP A 322 38.48 -8.73 17.13
CA ASP A 322 37.06 -8.77 16.79
C ASP A 322 36.60 -7.42 16.20
N PRO A 323 35.99 -7.38 15.00
CA PRO A 323 35.46 -6.15 14.42
C PRO A 323 34.16 -5.71 15.08
N ILE A 324 33.79 -4.43 14.92
CA ILE A 324 32.48 -3.96 15.36
C ILE A 324 31.39 -4.43 14.37
N ILE A 325 30.56 -5.36 14.80
CA ILE A 325 29.45 -5.91 14.05
C ILE A 325 28.22 -5.88 14.92
N GLY A 326 27.17 -5.20 14.44
CA GLY A 326 25.85 -5.22 15.06
C GLY A 326 24.93 -6.20 14.33
N HIS A 327 24.19 -6.99 15.09
CA HIS A 327 23.18 -7.91 14.58
C HIS A 327 21.79 -7.42 14.96
N GLY A 328 20.89 -7.34 13.98
CA GLY A 328 19.50 -6.97 14.19
C GLY A 328 18.56 -8.05 13.73
N TYR A 329 17.52 -8.24 14.50
CA TYR A 329 16.45 -9.17 14.18
C TYR A 329 15.12 -8.58 14.60
N PHE A 330 14.11 -8.67 13.73
CA PHE A 330 12.77 -8.20 14.01
C PHE A 330 11.71 -9.18 13.48
N ARG A 331 10.71 -9.45 14.30
CA ARG A 331 9.64 -10.42 14.00
C ARG A 331 8.27 -9.78 13.84
N GLY A 332 8.22 -8.46 13.69
CA GLY A 332 6.98 -7.70 13.67
C GLY A 332 6.54 -7.25 15.07
N LEU A 333 5.48 -6.45 15.09
CA LEU A 333 4.93 -5.81 16.31
C LEU A 333 4.04 -6.76 17.11
N LYS A 334 3.49 -7.80 16.47
CA LYS A 334 2.60 -8.79 17.05
C LYS A 334 3.25 -10.18 17.02
N ASN A 335 2.88 -11.01 17.99
CA ASN A 335 3.40 -12.37 18.00
C ASN A 335 2.78 -13.19 16.87
N ALA A 336 3.61 -13.74 15.99
CA ALA A 336 3.17 -14.61 14.89
C ALA A 336 2.40 -15.88 15.36
N ALA A 337 2.57 -16.29 16.64
CA ALA A 337 1.76 -17.36 17.22
C ALA A 337 0.25 -17.00 17.34
N THR A 338 -0.08 -15.71 17.23
CA THR A 338 -1.45 -15.20 17.23
C THR A 338 -1.98 -14.91 15.82
N GLY A 339 -1.29 -15.36 14.79
CA GLY A 339 -1.72 -15.23 13.40
C GLY A 339 -3.10 -15.87 13.14
N PRO A 340 -3.75 -15.52 12.04
CA PRO A 340 -5.12 -15.89 11.79
C PRO A 340 -5.29 -17.41 11.60
N SER A 341 -6.33 -17.95 12.21
CA SER A 341 -6.80 -19.28 11.86
C SER A 341 -7.46 -19.25 10.48
N LEU A 342 -6.93 -20.00 9.53
CA LEU A 342 -7.53 -20.13 8.19
C LEU A 342 -8.94 -20.76 8.21
N LYS A 343 -9.34 -21.38 9.33
CA LYS A 343 -10.68 -21.98 9.47
C LYS A 343 -11.77 -20.98 9.82
N ASN A 344 -11.47 -19.99 10.66
CA ASN A 344 -12.46 -19.06 11.19
C ASN A 344 -12.02 -17.59 11.14
N ALA A 345 -10.92 -17.30 10.47
CA ALA A 345 -10.33 -15.97 10.31
C ALA A 345 -10.02 -15.21 11.62
N LYS A 346 -10.08 -15.86 12.78
CA LYS A 346 -9.76 -15.26 14.08
C LYS A 346 -8.25 -15.10 14.26
N GLY A 347 -7.86 -14.06 15.01
CA GLY A 347 -6.47 -13.70 15.27
C GLY A 347 -6.01 -12.48 14.46
N ALA A 348 -4.83 -11.97 14.78
CA ALA A 348 -4.26 -10.83 14.09
C ALA A 348 -3.81 -11.21 12.67
N TRP A 349 -4.12 -10.35 11.70
CA TRP A 349 -3.81 -10.59 10.29
C TRP A 349 -2.56 -9.86 9.82
N SER A 350 -2.26 -8.73 10.45
CA SER A 350 -1.15 -7.86 10.10
C SER A 350 -0.63 -7.15 11.34
N ASP A 351 0.59 -6.66 11.25
CA ASP A 351 1.22 -5.87 12.30
C ASP A 351 0.55 -4.50 12.47
N SER A 352 0.19 -3.86 11.36
CA SER A 352 -0.57 -2.62 11.34
C SER A 352 -1.40 -2.51 10.06
N TYR A 353 -2.25 -1.49 10.00
CA TYR A 353 -3.17 -1.23 8.88
C TYR A 353 -2.98 0.21 8.40
N ALA A 354 -2.75 0.38 7.10
CA ALA A 354 -2.80 1.68 6.44
C ALA A 354 -4.23 1.99 6.02
N PHE A 355 -4.52 3.29 5.90
CA PHE A 355 -5.81 3.79 5.45
C PHE A 355 -5.61 4.91 4.44
N ASP A 356 -6.52 5.03 3.49
CA ASP A 356 -6.51 6.08 2.49
C ASP A 356 -7.92 6.45 2.05
N ALA A 357 -8.03 7.67 1.53
CA ALA A 357 -9.14 8.12 0.73
C ALA A 357 -8.60 8.83 -0.50
N GLN A 358 -9.13 8.48 -1.66
CA GLN A 358 -8.66 9.00 -2.93
C GLN A 358 -9.83 9.59 -3.70
N VAL A 359 -9.58 10.73 -4.34
CA VAL A 359 -10.53 11.42 -5.20
C VAL A 359 -10.01 11.41 -6.63
N ALA A 360 -10.87 11.12 -7.58
CA ALA A 360 -10.58 11.24 -9.01
C ALA A 360 -11.52 12.25 -9.67
N GLU A 361 -10.98 13.07 -10.56
CA GLU A 361 -11.72 13.90 -11.48
C GLU A 361 -11.59 13.35 -12.91
N VAL A 362 -12.68 13.28 -13.62
CA VAL A 362 -12.69 12.74 -15.00
C VAL A 362 -13.42 13.65 -15.97
N GLU A 363 -13.02 13.57 -17.24
CA GLU A 363 -13.79 14.04 -18.38
C GLU A 363 -14.23 12.84 -19.21
N VAL A 364 -15.52 12.82 -19.58
CA VAL A 364 -16.11 11.77 -20.40
C VAL A 364 -16.70 12.38 -21.67
N ASN A 365 -16.21 11.91 -22.81
CA ASN A 365 -16.82 12.24 -24.09
C ASN A 365 -17.95 11.26 -24.39
N THR A 366 -19.18 11.70 -24.23
CA THR A 366 -20.37 10.85 -24.33
C THR A 366 -20.70 10.41 -25.75
N LYS A 367 -20.13 11.05 -26.79
CA LYS A 367 -20.26 10.62 -28.18
C LYS A 367 -19.31 9.48 -28.55
N THR A 368 -18.14 9.44 -27.95
CA THR A 368 -17.11 8.42 -28.26
C THR A 368 -16.96 7.37 -27.18
N GLY A 369 -17.47 7.63 -25.99
CA GLY A 369 -17.23 6.79 -24.80
C GLY A 369 -15.82 6.96 -24.22
N LYS A 370 -14.99 7.88 -24.74
CA LYS A 370 -13.63 8.09 -24.23
C LYS A 370 -13.67 8.75 -22.86
N ILE A 371 -12.93 8.17 -21.93
CA ILE A 371 -12.72 8.63 -20.56
C ILE A 371 -11.30 9.15 -20.42
N ARG A 372 -11.11 10.27 -19.74
CA ARG A 372 -9.82 10.81 -19.33
C ARG A 372 -9.86 11.08 -17.84
N VAL A 373 -8.92 10.57 -17.10
CA VAL A 373 -8.69 10.99 -15.71
C VAL A 373 -7.86 12.26 -15.75
N THR A 374 -8.41 13.35 -15.25
CA THR A 374 -7.79 14.68 -15.35
C THR A 374 -6.98 15.04 -14.12
N ARG A 375 -7.41 14.55 -12.95
CA ARG A 375 -6.75 14.80 -11.69
C ARG A 375 -7.04 13.68 -10.70
N ALA A 376 -6.10 13.42 -9.81
CA ALA A 376 -6.28 12.61 -8.61
C ALA A 376 -5.83 13.38 -7.38
N LEU A 377 -6.34 12.98 -6.22
CA LEU A 377 -5.85 13.39 -4.93
C LEU A 377 -5.82 12.15 -4.04
N THR A 378 -4.70 11.92 -3.38
CA THR A 378 -4.52 10.84 -2.40
C THR A 378 -4.28 11.42 -1.02
N SER A 379 -5.21 11.20 -0.09
CA SER A 379 -5.02 11.43 1.34
C SER A 379 -4.76 10.10 2.02
N HIS A 380 -3.63 9.99 2.73
CA HIS A 380 -3.14 8.69 3.18
C HIS A 380 -2.55 8.72 4.59
N ASP A 381 -2.69 7.59 5.29
CA ASP A 381 -2.10 7.30 6.60
C ASP A 381 -1.10 6.15 6.46
N CYS A 382 0.16 6.50 6.15
CA CYS A 382 1.28 5.56 6.05
C CYS A 382 2.07 5.41 7.36
N GLY A 383 1.54 5.93 8.47
CA GLY A 383 2.26 5.97 9.73
C GLY A 383 3.39 6.98 9.72
N PHE A 384 4.61 6.55 10.06
CA PHE A 384 5.80 7.41 9.98
C PHE A 384 6.49 7.25 8.61
N PRO A 385 6.48 8.26 7.74
CA PRO A 385 7.19 8.22 6.46
C PRO A 385 8.69 8.42 6.65
N ILE A 386 9.52 7.41 6.36
CA ILE A 386 10.99 7.53 6.43
C ILE A 386 11.50 8.42 5.30
N ASN A 387 10.91 8.30 4.12
CA ASN A 387 11.23 9.11 2.95
C ASN A 387 9.93 9.53 2.25
N PRO A 388 9.43 10.74 2.50
CA PRO A 388 8.19 11.23 1.90
C PRO A 388 8.18 11.19 0.37
N LEU A 389 9.29 11.55 -0.29
CA LEU A 389 9.39 11.54 -1.75
C LEU A 389 9.22 10.13 -2.35
N LEU A 390 9.77 9.10 -1.69
CA LEU A 390 9.57 7.71 -2.14
C LEU A 390 8.14 7.23 -1.85
N VAL A 391 7.49 7.73 -0.79
CA VAL A 391 6.05 7.49 -0.54
C VAL A 391 5.22 8.05 -1.68
N GLU A 392 5.41 9.30 -2.07
CA GLU A 392 4.74 9.95 -3.20
C GLU A 392 4.96 9.16 -4.50
N GLY A 393 6.20 8.77 -4.80
CA GLY A 393 6.51 7.95 -5.98
C GLY A 393 5.80 6.58 -6.01
N GLN A 394 5.60 5.95 -4.83
CA GLN A 394 4.80 4.73 -4.71
C GLN A 394 3.32 4.98 -5.03
N ILE A 395 2.77 6.09 -4.57
CA ILE A 395 1.38 6.48 -4.80
C ILE A 395 1.16 6.79 -6.28
N ASP A 396 2.02 7.59 -6.91
CA ASP A 396 1.94 7.92 -8.35
C ASP A 396 1.92 6.69 -9.24
N GLY A 397 2.79 5.73 -8.95
CA GLY A 397 2.82 4.46 -9.66
C GLY A 397 1.51 3.68 -9.52
N GLN A 398 0.85 3.75 -8.36
CA GLN A 398 -0.43 3.10 -8.11
C GLN A 398 -1.59 3.84 -8.79
N VAL A 399 -1.61 5.16 -8.75
CA VAL A 399 -2.61 5.98 -9.44
C VAL A 399 -2.59 5.73 -10.94
N SER A 400 -1.40 5.72 -11.55
CA SER A 400 -1.23 5.44 -12.98
C SER A 400 -1.66 4.02 -13.35
N MET A 401 -1.27 3.04 -12.53
CA MET A 401 -1.68 1.64 -12.73
C MET A 401 -3.21 1.49 -12.64
N ALA A 402 -3.84 2.09 -11.65
CA ALA A 402 -5.29 2.03 -11.46
C ALA A 402 -6.05 2.74 -12.57
N ALA A 403 -5.55 3.87 -13.07
CA ALA A 403 -6.12 4.56 -14.24
C ALA A 403 -6.09 3.64 -15.47
N GLY A 404 -4.97 2.98 -15.74
CA GLY A 404 -4.86 1.98 -16.81
C GLY A 404 -5.87 0.84 -16.65
N GLN A 405 -5.97 0.26 -15.46
CA GLN A 405 -6.93 -0.82 -15.16
C GLN A 405 -8.39 -0.37 -15.23
N ALA A 406 -8.66 0.86 -14.84
CA ALA A 406 -10.03 1.39 -14.86
C ALA A 406 -10.57 1.60 -16.27
N ILE A 407 -9.74 2.08 -17.21
CA ILE A 407 -10.23 2.59 -18.50
C ILE A 407 -9.59 1.96 -19.75
N GLY A 408 -8.52 1.16 -19.63
CA GLY A 408 -7.77 0.70 -20.81
C GLY A 408 -7.29 -0.74 -20.78
N GLU A 409 -6.67 -1.17 -19.70
CA GLU A 409 -5.97 -2.44 -19.65
C GLU A 409 -6.92 -3.64 -19.51
N GLU A 410 -6.91 -4.54 -20.50
CA GLU A 410 -7.66 -5.79 -20.45
C GLU A 410 -6.88 -6.89 -21.15
N VAL A 411 -6.57 -7.97 -20.44
CA VAL A 411 -6.03 -9.19 -21.07
C VAL A 411 -7.17 -9.97 -21.70
N LEU A 412 -7.22 -9.97 -23.03
CA LEU A 412 -8.24 -10.67 -23.78
C LEU A 412 -7.82 -12.14 -23.98
N MET A 413 -8.69 -13.06 -23.59
CA MET A 413 -8.42 -14.49 -23.68
C MET A 413 -9.55 -15.24 -24.40
N LYS A 414 -9.15 -16.21 -25.21
CA LYS A 414 -10.09 -17.17 -25.82
C LYS A 414 -9.48 -18.56 -25.76
N ASN A 415 -10.20 -19.50 -25.17
CA ASN A 415 -9.77 -20.91 -25.03
C ASN A 415 -8.36 -21.05 -24.40
N GLY A 416 -8.04 -20.24 -23.39
CA GLY A 416 -6.75 -20.25 -22.71
C GLY A 416 -5.61 -19.51 -23.43
N ILE A 417 -5.87 -18.95 -24.61
CA ILE A 417 -4.88 -18.22 -25.41
C ILE A 417 -5.09 -16.71 -25.22
N THR A 418 -4.02 -16.00 -24.92
CA THR A 418 -4.01 -14.52 -24.89
C THR A 418 -4.06 -13.97 -26.30
N LEU A 419 -5.03 -13.09 -26.59
CA LEU A 419 -5.26 -12.54 -27.93
C LEU A 419 -4.51 -11.22 -28.19
N ASN A 420 -4.08 -10.53 -27.11
CA ASN A 420 -3.40 -9.25 -27.17
C ASN A 420 -2.08 -9.26 -26.36
N PRO A 421 -1.09 -10.10 -26.76
CA PRO A 421 0.10 -10.35 -25.94
C PRO A 421 1.22 -9.32 -26.12
N SER A 422 0.98 -8.19 -26.78
CA SER A 422 2.01 -7.16 -27.01
C SER A 422 1.47 -5.76 -26.75
N PHE A 423 2.36 -4.78 -26.60
CA PHE A 423 1.98 -3.37 -26.44
C PHE A 423 1.30 -2.75 -27.66
N LEU A 424 1.29 -3.45 -28.81
CA LEU A 424 0.47 -3.04 -29.93
C LEU A 424 -1.01 -3.09 -29.61
N ASN A 425 -1.45 -4.11 -28.87
CA ASN A 425 -2.86 -4.40 -28.60
C ASN A 425 -3.22 -4.33 -27.11
N TYR A 426 -2.27 -4.48 -26.19
CA TYR A 426 -2.45 -4.24 -24.76
C TYR A 426 -1.93 -2.84 -24.43
N LYS A 427 -2.85 -1.93 -24.07
CA LYS A 427 -2.54 -0.51 -23.90
C LYS A 427 -2.38 -0.17 -22.41
N ILE A 428 -1.16 0.19 -22.03
CA ILE A 428 -0.87 0.84 -20.75
C ILE A 428 -0.94 2.36 -20.95
N PRO A 429 -1.20 3.15 -19.89
CA PRO A 429 -1.13 4.60 -19.98
C PRO A 429 0.24 5.07 -20.49
N ILE A 430 0.23 6.03 -21.39
CA ILE A 430 1.45 6.68 -21.89
C ILE A 430 1.73 7.98 -21.12
N ALA A 431 2.91 8.57 -21.29
CA ALA A 431 3.33 9.75 -20.51
C ALA A 431 2.35 10.94 -20.59
N THR A 432 1.64 11.11 -21.73
CA THR A 432 0.62 12.15 -21.89
C THR A 432 -0.74 11.82 -21.27
N GLU A 433 -0.89 10.61 -20.75
CA GLU A 433 -2.09 10.12 -20.05
C GLU A 433 -1.83 9.96 -18.55
N MET A 434 -0.62 10.29 -18.07
CA MET A 434 -0.30 10.30 -16.65
C MET A 434 -1.19 11.30 -15.92
N VAL A 435 -1.70 10.87 -14.77
CA VAL A 435 -2.64 11.63 -13.95
C VAL A 435 -1.84 12.54 -13.03
N GLU A 436 -2.18 13.83 -12.99
CA GLU A 436 -1.68 14.72 -11.95
C GLU A 436 -2.29 14.33 -10.61
N ASN A 437 -1.44 14.06 -9.62
CA ASN A 437 -1.87 13.61 -8.30
C ASN A 437 -1.36 14.56 -7.20
N ASP A 438 -2.26 14.98 -6.33
CA ASP A 438 -1.96 15.73 -5.12
C ASP A 438 -1.91 14.78 -3.90
N TYR A 439 -1.14 15.13 -2.88
CA TYR A 439 -0.95 14.32 -1.68
C TYR A 439 -1.38 15.05 -0.41
N ILE A 440 -1.90 14.29 0.55
CA ILE A 440 -2.16 14.74 1.92
C ILE A 440 -1.70 13.64 2.87
N ASP A 441 -0.68 13.95 3.67
CA ASP A 441 -0.16 13.03 4.68
C ASP A 441 -0.96 13.17 5.98
N ILE A 442 -1.61 12.08 6.39
CA ILE A 442 -2.22 11.96 7.71
C ILE A 442 -1.23 11.21 8.60
N ILE A 443 -0.49 11.95 9.42
CA ILE A 443 0.57 11.38 10.25
C ILE A 443 -0.01 10.92 11.57
N THR A 444 -0.23 9.62 11.73
CA THR A 444 -0.75 8.99 12.94
C THR A 444 0.33 8.45 13.86
N GLU A 445 1.57 8.37 13.39
CA GLU A 445 2.72 7.82 14.13
C GLU A 445 3.89 8.83 14.14
N LYS A 446 4.70 8.76 15.21
CA LYS A 446 5.91 9.60 15.35
C LYS A 446 7.14 8.72 15.48
N TYR A 447 8.28 9.21 14.99
CA TYR A 447 9.57 8.58 15.26
C TYR A 447 9.97 8.80 16.70
N GLU A 448 10.26 7.74 17.42
CA GLU A 448 10.86 7.74 18.75
C GLU A 448 12.10 6.84 18.71
N ARG A 449 13.27 7.42 18.96
CA ARG A 449 14.56 6.69 18.82
C ARG A 449 14.64 5.43 19.66
N GLU A 450 14.09 5.46 20.87
CA GLU A 450 14.16 4.34 21.83
C GLU A 450 13.10 3.25 21.56
N ARG A 451 12.25 3.43 20.55
CA ARG A 451 11.18 2.50 20.19
C ARG A 451 11.29 2.04 18.74
N HIS A 452 10.62 0.93 18.46
CA HIS A 452 10.38 0.54 17.07
C HIS A 452 9.56 1.62 16.37
N PHE A 453 10.00 2.07 15.20
CA PHE A 453 9.14 2.94 14.40
C PHE A 453 8.02 2.12 13.78
N ILE A 454 6.87 2.78 13.59
CA ILE A 454 5.69 2.20 12.99
C ILE A 454 5.47 2.91 11.66
N THR A 455 5.92 2.28 10.59
CA THR A 455 5.47 2.61 9.24
C THR A 455 4.29 1.72 8.90
N LYS A 456 3.42 2.21 8.05
CA LYS A 456 2.33 1.44 7.48
C LYS A 456 2.61 1.21 5.99
N GLU A 457 1.84 0.36 5.39
CA GLU A 457 2.02 0.06 3.98
C GLU A 457 1.82 1.31 3.10
N VAL A 458 2.51 1.32 1.96
CA VAL A 458 2.37 2.31 0.88
C VAL A 458 2.41 1.62 -0.48
N GLY A 459 2.88 0.37 -0.51
CA GLY A 459 3.25 -0.32 -1.73
C GLY A 459 2.09 -0.88 -2.55
N GLU A 460 0.88 -1.06 -2.01
CA GLU A 460 -0.16 -1.87 -2.65
C GLU A 460 -1.58 -1.31 -2.53
N GLY A 461 -1.98 -0.72 -1.41
CA GLY A 461 -3.37 -0.43 -1.08
C GLY A 461 -4.02 0.64 -1.94
N TYR A 462 -3.26 1.62 -2.34
CA TYR A 462 -3.78 2.82 -3.04
C TYR A 462 -4.27 2.56 -4.47
N VAL A 463 -3.90 1.46 -5.11
CA VAL A 463 -4.55 0.99 -6.35
C VAL A 463 -6.06 0.83 -6.15
N SER A 464 -6.47 0.44 -4.94
CA SER A 464 -7.85 0.05 -4.65
C SER A 464 -8.79 1.24 -4.54
N GLY A 465 -8.40 2.28 -3.82
CA GLY A 465 -9.20 3.48 -3.61
C GLY A 465 -9.38 4.27 -4.89
N ILE A 466 -8.29 4.56 -5.61
CA ILE A 466 -8.34 5.36 -6.84
C ILE A 466 -9.08 4.67 -7.97
N LEU A 467 -8.97 3.36 -8.10
CA LEU A 467 -9.71 2.59 -9.10
C LEU A 467 -11.23 2.74 -8.90
N ALA A 468 -11.69 2.66 -7.65
CA ALA A 468 -13.07 2.89 -7.30
C ALA A 468 -13.48 4.36 -7.48
N ALA A 469 -12.60 5.31 -7.11
CA ALA A 469 -12.85 6.74 -7.29
C ALA A 469 -13.07 7.10 -8.77
N ILE A 470 -12.27 6.55 -9.68
CA ILE A 470 -12.44 6.74 -11.14
C ILE A 470 -13.81 6.22 -11.58
N SER A 471 -14.21 5.02 -11.12
CA SER A 471 -15.52 4.44 -11.47
C SER A 471 -16.67 5.30 -10.97
N ASN A 472 -16.58 5.81 -9.74
CA ASN A 472 -17.58 6.69 -9.15
C ASN A 472 -17.62 8.05 -9.85
N ALA A 473 -16.47 8.61 -10.25
CA ALA A 473 -16.39 9.83 -11.05
C ALA A 473 -17.07 9.69 -12.41
N VAL A 474 -16.85 8.56 -13.10
CA VAL A 474 -17.54 8.27 -14.37
C VAL A 474 -19.05 8.19 -14.16
N ALA A 475 -19.51 7.58 -13.08
CA ALA A 475 -20.93 7.55 -12.76
C ALA A 475 -21.49 8.95 -12.45
N ASN A 476 -20.76 9.78 -11.70
CA ASN A 476 -21.13 11.17 -11.44
C ASN A 476 -21.18 12.01 -12.72
N ALA A 477 -20.25 11.79 -13.68
CA ALA A 477 -20.26 12.48 -14.97
C ALA A 477 -21.43 12.08 -15.86
N THR A 478 -21.84 10.81 -15.83
CA THR A 478 -22.65 10.20 -16.90
C THR A 478 -23.99 9.63 -16.44
N GLY A 479 -24.16 9.39 -15.16
CA GLY A 479 -25.28 8.62 -14.62
C GLY A 479 -25.20 7.12 -14.93
N VAL A 480 -24.10 6.64 -15.54
CA VAL A 480 -23.89 5.22 -15.88
C VAL A 480 -22.97 4.58 -14.88
N ARG A 481 -23.46 3.62 -14.11
CA ARG A 481 -22.68 2.87 -13.11
C ARG A 481 -22.00 1.68 -13.75
N ALA A 482 -20.67 1.67 -13.77
CA ALA A 482 -19.89 0.54 -14.26
C ALA A 482 -19.98 -0.64 -13.30
N LYS A 483 -20.25 -1.83 -13.85
CA LYS A 483 -20.26 -3.11 -13.10
C LYS A 483 -19.14 -4.04 -13.53
N LYS A 484 -18.29 -3.60 -14.43
CA LYS A 484 -17.14 -4.34 -14.96
C LYS A 484 -16.00 -3.40 -15.28
N LEU A 485 -14.76 -3.86 -15.08
CA LEU A 485 -13.53 -3.20 -15.49
C LEU A 485 -12.90 -3.94 -16.67
N PRO A 486 -12.18 -3.24 -17.57
CA PRO A 486 -12.17 -1.78 -17.67
C PRO A 486 -13.54 -1.20 -18.03
N ILE A 487 -13.76 0.08 -17.68
CA ILE A 487 -15.01 0.79 -17.97
C ILE A 487 -15.11 1.02 -19.48
N LYS A 488 -16.17 0.49 -20.07
CA LYS A 488 -16.48 0.69 -21.50
C LYS A 488 -17.85 1.35 -21.60
N LEU A 489 -17.87 2.58 -22.07
CA LEU A 489 -19.10 3.30 -22.33
C LEU A 489 -19.52 3.11 -23.79
N ASN A 490 -20.74 2.61 -24.00
CA ASN A 490 -21.30 2.50 -25.34
C ASN A 490 -22.05 3.81 -25.68
N PRO A 491 -21.69 4.54 -26.75
CA PRO A 491 -22.37 5.75 -27.16
C PRO A 491 -23.89 5.59 -27.35
N ILE A 492 -24.34 4.46 -27.92
CA ILE A 492 -25.75 4.14 -28.13
C ILE A 492 -26.53 4.05 -26.79
N TYR A 493 -25.90 3.49 -25.75
CA TYR A 493 -26.51 3.37 -24.42
C TYR A 493 -26.79 4.74 -23.75
N TYR A 494 -26.11 5.77 -24.21
CA TYR A 494 -26.27 7.14 -23.73
C TYR A 494 -27.53 7.83 -24.29
N GLU A 495 -27.89 7.52 -25.52
CA GLU A 495 -29.08 8.08 -26.17
C GLU A 495 -30.37 7.45 -25.61
N GLU A 496 -30.39 6.14 -25.41
CA GLU A 496 -31.52 5.40 -24.83
C GLU A 496 -31.90 5.84 -23.41
N LYS A 497 -30.91 6.07 -22.54
CA LYS A 497 -31.19 6.58 -21.18
C LYS A 497 -31.70 8.03 -21.13
N ARG A 498 -31.49 8.83 -22.16
CA ARG A 498 -32.05 10.18 -22.25
C ARG A 498 -33.54 10.17 -22.57
N GLU A 499 -34.01 9.16 -23.29
CA GLU A 499 -35.43 9.03 -23.65
C GLU A 499 -36.29 8.48 -22.51
N GLU A 500 -35.72 7.55 -21.71
CA GLU A 500 -36.43 6.99 -20.54
C GLU A 500 -36.55 7.95 -19.34
N LYS A 501 -35.80 9.07 -19.32
CA LYS A 501 -35.87 10.10 -18.26
C LYS A 501 -36.60 11.38 -18.69
N LYS A 502 -37.22 11.44 -19.89
CA LYS A 502 -38.16 12.48 -20.32
C LYS A 502 -39.60 12.05 -20.07
#